data_c20415625fc27405ab2e97a0b16d75c5
#
_entry.id   c20415625fc27405ab2e97a0b16d75c5
#
_cell.length_a   1.000
_cell.length_b   1.000
_cell.length_c   1.000
_cell.angle_alpha   90.00
_cell.angle_beta   90.00
_cell.angle_gamma   90.00
#
_symmetry.space_group_name_H-M   'P 1'
#
loop_
_entity.id
_entity.type
_entity.pdbx_description
1 polymer ?
#
loop_
_entity_poly.entity_id
_entity_poly.type
_entity_poly.pdbx_seq_one_letter_code
_entity_poly.pdbx_strand_id
1 'polypeptide(L)'
;MFMHTNQSGIARGYYDWADVYACNRRMLELYNLSPDFWDGICIAPESPDSDEIGYRKPSQKYELEMTKKYELDPSLCWMVGDKWIDVETGLKSKMNAALVRTGKEINSEIENLSSIEKVPIFNDILSFCNSCILKTS
;
A
#
# COMPACT_ATOMS: atom_id res chain seq x y z
N MET A 1 7.51 6.66 -6.82
CA MET A 1 6.94 5.89 -5.67
C MET A 1 5.52 6.34 -5.44
N PHE A 2 4.61 5.44 -5.02
CA PHE A 2 3.19 5.73 -4.91
C PHE A 2 2.69 5.36 -3.52
N MET A 3 1.65 6.05 -3.05
CA MET A 3 0.94 5.72 -1.82
C MET A 3 -0.52 5.38 -2.14
N HIS A 4 -1.00 4.25 -1.62
CA HIS A 4 -2.41 3.84 -1.70
C HIS A 4 -2.92 3.47 -0.31
N THR A 5 -3.86 4.25 0.23
CA THR A 5 -4.36 4.08 1.59
C THR A 5 -5.89 4.04 1.65
N ASN A 6 -6.43 3.03 2.34
CA ASN A 6 -7.85 2.97 2.67
C ASN A 6 -8.11 3.81 3.92
N GLN A 7 -9.00 4.80 3.81
CA GLN A 7 -9.35 5.76 4.87
C GLN A 7 -10.87 5.82 5.08
N SER A 8 -11.48 4.67 5.36
CA SER A 8 -12.94 4.56 5.55
C SER A 8 -13.50 5.37 6.72
N GLY A 9 -12.65 5.87 7.61
CA GLY A 9 -13.04 6.79 8.67
C GLY A 9 -13.62 8.10 8.13
N ILE A 10 -13.23 8.52 6.92
CA ILE A 10 -13.81 9.69 6.25
C ILE A 10 -15.31 9.45 5.98
N ALA A 11 -15.66 8.35 5.30
CA ALA A 11 -17.04 8.00 5.01
C ALA A 11 -17.88 7.74 6.28
N ARG A 12 -17.23 7.28 7.36
CA ARG A 12 -17.88 7.03 8.66
C ARG A 12 -17.94 8.26 9.55
N GLY A 13 -17.39 9.40 9.13
CA GLY A 13 -17.40 10.63 9.91
C GLY A 13 -16.50 10.62 11.16
N TYR A 14 -15.49 9.76 11.22
CA TYR A 14 -14.55 9.70 12.36
C TYR A 14 -13.47 10.77 12.28
N TYR A 15 -13.11 11.18 11.09
CA TYR A 15 -12.16 12.24 10.75
C TYR A 15 -12.42 12.70 9.31
N ASP A 16 -11.83 13.82 8.91
CA ASP A 16 -12.02 14.38 7.59
C ASP A 16 -10.75 14.31 6.71
N TRP A 17 -10.86 14.85 5.50
CA TRP A 17 -9.76 14.92 4.55
C TRP A 17 -8.57 15.72 5.08
N ALA A 18 -8.83 16.79 5.83
CA ALA A 18 -7.77 17.63 6.39
C ALA A 18 -6.91 16.87 7.40
N ASP A 19 -7.54 16.00 8.20
CA ASP A 19 -6.83 15.12 9.14
C ASP A 19 -5.90 14.15 8.41
N VAL A 20 -6.38 13.53 7.31
CA VAL A 20 -5.56 12.61 6.50
C VAL A 20 -4.39 13.34 5.86
N TYR A 21 -4.61 14.52 5.29
CA TYR A 21 -3.54 15.32 4.70
C TYR A 21 -2.53 15.79 5.76
N ALA A 22 -2.98 16.15 6.95
CA ALA A 22 -2.09 16.52 8.05
C ALA A 22 -1.21 15.34 8.49
N CYS A 23 -1.77 14.13 8.61
CA CYS A 23 -1.01 12.92 8.91
C CYS A 23 0.02 12.61 7.82
N ASN A 24 -0.35 12.68 6.55
CA ASN A 24 0.56 12.42 5.44
C ASN A 24 1.72 13.44 5.41
N ARG A 25 1.42 14.71 5.61
CA ARG A 25 2.46 15.75 5.73
C ARG A 25 3.38 15.49 6.90
N ARG A 26 2.83 15.17 8.08
CA ARG A 26 3.62 14.87 9.28
C ARG A 26 4.54 13.66 9.08
N MET A 27 4.08 12.65 8.37
CA MET A 27 4.92 11.50 7.99
C MET A 27 6.13 11.94 7.17
N LEU A 28 5.93 12.74 6.12
CA LEU A 28 7.04 13.24 5.29
C LEU A 28 8.04 14.07 6.11
N GLU A 29 7.56 14.93 7.01
CA GLU A 29 8.42 15.72 7.92
C GLU A 29 9.26 14.80 8.83
N LEU A 30 8.65 13.78 9.43
CA LEU A 30 9.33 12.85 10.34
C LEU A 30 10.43 12.03 9.64
N TYR A 31 10.23 11.70 8.38
CA TYR A 31 11.21 10.98 7.56
C TYR A 31 12.17 11.93 6.81
N ASN A 32 12.05 13.23 7.00
CA ASN A 32 12.82 14.26 6.29
C ASN A 32 12.75 14.08 4.76
N LEU A 33 11.55 13.81 4.26
CA LEU A 33 11.25 13.65 2.84
C LEU A 33 10.66 14.94 2.27
N SER A 34 10.88 15.15 0.97
CA SER A 34 10.31 16.29 0.24
C SER A 34 8.77 16.22 0.23
N PRO A 35 8.05 17.36 0.24
CA PRO A 35 6.59 17.40 0.10
C PRO A 35 6.08 16.73 -1.19
N ASP A 36 6.89 16.67 -2.24
CA ASP A 36 6.62 16.04 -3.54
C ASP A 36 7.27 14.65 -3.69
N PHE A 37 7.56 13.98 -2.58
CA PHE A 37 8.18 12.65 -2.56
C PHE A 37 7.38 11.59 -3.33
N TRP A 38 6.05 11.67 -3.27
CA TRP A 38 5.17 10.72 -3.93
C TRP A 38 4.86 11.12 -5.37
N ASP A 39 5.11 10.24 -6.33
CA ASP A 39 4.67 10.41 -7.72
C ASP A 39 3.15 10.33 -7.88
N GLY A 40 2.48 9.73 -6.91
CA GLY A 40 1.03 9.67 -6.84
C GLY A 40 0.54 9.20 -5.48
N ILE A 41 -0.63 9.71 -5.08
CA ILE A 41 -1.29 9.38 -3.82
C ILE A 41 -2.74 9.02 -4.11
N CYS A 42 -3.18 7.86 -3.62
CA CYS A 42 -4.58 7.45 -3.61
C CYS A 42 -5.06 7.31 -2.17
N ILE A 43 -6.03 8.11 -1.80
CA ILE A 43 -6.76 8.02 -0.54
C ILE A 43 -8.15 7.51 -0.88
N ALA A 44 -8.48 6.29 -0.47
CA ALA A 44 -9.79 5.66 -0.70
C ALA A 44 -10.69 5.88 0.53
N PRO A 45 -11.67 6.78 0.45
CA PRO A 45 -12.53 7.12 1.59
C PRO A 45 -13.68 6.14 1.78
N GLU A 46 -13.94 5.27 0.81
CA GLU A 46 -15.12 4.43 0.77
C GLU A 46 -15.21 3.50 1.97
N SER A 47 -16.44 3.30 2.50
CA SER A 47 -16.73 2.29 3.52
C SER A 47 -16.50 0.88 2.97
N PRO A 48 -16.12 -0.09 3.82
CA PRO A 48 -16.09 -1.51 3.44
C PRO A 48 -17.44 -2.04 2.92
N ASP A 49 -18.53 -1.43 3.39
CA ASP A 49 -19.90 -1.84 3.07
C ASP A 49 -20.48 -1.07 1.87
N SER A 50 -19.65 -0.29 1.18
CA SER A 50 -20.06 0.45 -0.02
C SER A 50 -20.17 -0.48 -1.22
N ASP A 51 -21.28 -0.40 -1.95
CA ASP A 51 -21.46 -1.08 -3.25
C ASP A 51 -20.72 -0.36 -4.39
N GLU A 52 -20.12 0.80 -4.13
CA GLU A 52 -19.37 1.55 -5.14
C GLU A 52 -18.03 0.89 -5.45
N ILE A 53 -17.79 0.64 -6.74
CA ILE A 53 -16.49 0.20 -7.24
C ILE A 53 -15.56 1.41 -7.29
N GLY A 54 -14.97 1.74 -6.15
CA GLY A 54 -14.02 2.84 -5.98
C GLY A 54 -12.56 2.39 -6.00
N TYR A 55 -11.75 3.18 -5.32
CA TYR A 55 -10.31 2.92 -5.18
C TYR A 55 -9.96 2.07 -3.95
N ARG A 56 -10.94 1.76 -3.11
CA ARG A 56 -10.70 0.98 -1.89
C ARG A 56 -10.09 -0.38 -2.23
N LYS A 57 -8.92 -0.67 -1.65
CA LYS A 57 -8.30 -2.00 -1.73
C LYS A 57 -9.25 -3.08 -1.18
N PRO A 58 -9.40 -4.23 -1.84
CA PRO A 58 -8.53 -4.81 -2.87
C PRO A 58 -8.83 -4.41 -4.32
N SER A 59 -9.52 -3.30 -4.58
CA SER A 59 -9.65 -2.76 -5.95
C SER A 59 -8.26 -2.47 -6.54
N GLN A 60 -8.06 -2.89 -7.78
CA GLN A 60 -6.81 -2.67 -8.54
C GLN A 60 -6.82 -1.37 -9.34
N LYS A 61 -7.88 -0.59 -9.21
CA LYS A 61 -8.12 0.57 -10.10
C LYS A 61 -6.94 1.53 -10.11
N TYR A 62 -6.41 1.86 -8.93
CA TYR A 62 -5.30 2.79 -8.81
C TYR A 62 -4.01 2.22 -9.40
N GLU A 63 -3.69 0.97 -9.10
CA GLU A 63 -2.49 0.30 -9.61
C GLU A 63 -2.49 0.22 -11.14
N LEU A 64 -3.64 -0.13 -11.75
CA LEU A 64 -3.80 -0.19 -13.20
C LEU A 64 -3.69 1.19 -13.85
N GLU A 65 -4.26 2.23 -13.24
CA GLU A 65 -4.14 3.60 -13.72
C GLU A 65 -2.69 4.09 -13.66
N MET A 66 -1.96 3.82 -12.56
CA MET A 66 -0.58 4.26 -12.40
C MET A 66 0.39 3.49 -13.30
N THR A 67 0.24 2.18 -13.43
CA THR A 67 1.07 1.38 -14.35
C THR A 67 0.89 1.84 -15.78
N LYS A 68 -0.33 2.14 -16.19
CA LYS A 68 -0.62 2.69 -17.54
C LYS A 68 -0.04 4.09 -17.72
N LYS A 69 -0.29 4.99 -16.75
CA LYS A 69 0.13 6.40 -16.82
C LYS A 69 1.64 6.56 -16.94
N TYR A 70 2.39 5.75 -16.20
CA TYR A 70 3.84 5.83 -16.12
C TYR A 70 4.54 4.73 -16.94
N GLU A 71 3.80 3.98 -17.76
CA GLU A 71 4.32 2.91 -18.62
C GLU A 71 5.18 1.89 -17.84
N LEU A 72 4.72 1.52 -16.63
CA LEU A 72 5.43 0.60 -15.74
C LEU A 72 5.14 -0.85 -16.11
N ASP A 73 6.16 -1.71 -15.96
CA ASP A 73 5.97 -3.16 -15.98
C ASP A 73 5.52 -3.64 -14.59
N PRO A 74 4.29 -4.14 -14.43
CA PRO A 74 3.80 -4.60 -13.13
C PRO A 74 4.68 -5.69 -12.50
N SER A 75 5.30 -6.54 -13.29
CA SER A 75 6.17 -7.63 -12.80
C SER A 75 7.43 -7.13 -12.10
N LEU A 76 7.82 -5.88 -12.34
CA LEU A 76 8.94 -5.19 -11.68
C LEU A 76 8.48 -4.29 -10.53
N CYS A 77 7.17 -4.14 -10.34
CA CYS A 77 6.59 -3.32 -9.28
C CYS A 77 6.34 -4.16 -8.02
N TRP A 78 6.30 -3.47 -6.88
CA TRP A 78 6.01 -4.07 -5.59
C TRP A 78 4.87 -3.34 -4.89
N MET A 79 3.93 -4.11 -4.34
CA MET A 79 2.96 -3.64 -3.36
C MET A 79 3.41 -4.06 -1.97
N VAL A 80 3.64 -3.08 -1.10
CA VAL A 80 4.12 -3.31 0.28
C VAL A 80 3.12 -2.74 1.27
N GLY A 81 2.70 -3.52 2.23
CA GLY A 81 1.76 -3.09 3.25
C GLY A 81 1.81 -3.95 4.51
N ASP A 82 0.98 -3.59 5.48
CA ASP A 82 0.88 -4.26 6.78
C ASP A 82 -0.32 -5.20 6.88
N LYS A 83 -1.13 -5.29 5.81
CA LYS A 83 -2.36 -6.09 5.77
C LYS A 83 -2.41 -7.00 4.56
N TRP A 84 -3.11 -8.11 4.70
CA TRP A 84 -3.29 -9.05 3.59
C TRP A 84 -3.99 -8.40 2.38
N ILE A 85 -4.88 -7.45 2.61
CA ILE A 85 -5.54 -6.70 1.53
C ILE A 85 -4.57 -5.95 0.60
N ASP A 86 -3.41 -5.53 1.12
CA ASP A 86 -2.36 -4.90 0.32
C ASP A 86 -1.72 -5.93 -0.60
N VAL A 87 -1.39 -7.10 -0.06
CA VAL A 87 -0.87 -8.25 -0.83
C VAL A 87 -1.85 -8.64 -1.93
N GLU A 88 -3.11 -8.82 -1.57
CA GLU A 88 -4.17 -9.20 -2.52
C GLU A 88 -4.28 -8.18 -3.67
N THR A 89 -4.23 -6.88 -3.37
CA THR A 89 -4.24 -5.82 -4.38
C THR A 89 -3.03 -5.93 -5.31
N GLY A 90 -1.84 -6.11 -4.76
CA GLY A 90 -0.60 -6.26 -5.52
C GLY A 90 -0.65 -7.47 -6.46
N LEU A 91 -0.98 -8.65 -5.91
CA LEU A 91 -1.03 -9.89 -6.69
C LEU A 91 -2.10 -9.83 -7.81
N LYS A 92 -3.29 -9.31 -7.52
CA LYS A 92 -4.33 -9.08 -8.53
C LYS A 92 -3.87 -8.13 -9.63
N SER A 93 -3.02 -7.16 -9.30
CA SER A 93 -2.43 -6.20 -10.25
C SER A 93 -1.20 -6.76 -10.98
N LYS A 94 -0.89 -8.04 -10.82
CA LYS A 94 0.28 -8.73 -11.39
C LYS A 94 1.62 -8.14 -10.90
N MET A 95 1.61 -7.50 -9.76
CA MET A 95 2.80 -7.00 -9.07
C MET A 95 3.37 -8.05 -8.12
N ASN A 96 4.61 -7.85 -7.72
CA ASN A 96 5.14 -8.52 -6.53
C ASN A 96 4.48 -7.92 -5.28
N ALA A 97 4.41 -8.68 -4.21
CA ALA A 97 3.86 -8.21 -2.95
C ALA A 97 4.74 -8.59 -1.76
N ALA A 98 4.72 -7.77 -0.72
CA ALA A 98 5.41 -8.04 0.53
C ALA A 98 4.60 -7.49 1.72
N LEU A 99 4.73 -8.16 2.87
CA LEU A 99 4.21 -7.69 4.16
C LEU A 99 5.32 -7.10 5.02
N VAL A 100 4.96 -6.12 5.84
CA VAL A 100 5.82 -5.54 6.88
C VAL A 100 5.15 -5.65 8.26
N ARG A 101 5.97 -5.89 9.32
CA ARG A 101 5.49 -6.07 10.70
C ARG A 101 5.27 -4.76 11.45
N THR A 102 5.52 -3.61 10.82
CA THR A 102 5.46 -2.29 11.46
C THR A 102 4.06 -1.66 11.51
N GLY A 103 3.01 -2.42 11.34
CA GLY A 103 1.64 -1.92 11.38
C GLY A 103 0.71 -2.88 12.11
N LYS A 104 -0.19 -3.50 11.38
CA LYS A 104 -1.09 -4.51 11.94
C LYS A 104 -0.33 -5.78 12.27
N GLU A 105 -0.78 -6.45 13.33
CA GLU A 105 -0.24 -7.75 13.73
C GLU A 105 -0.45 -8.78 12.61
N ILE A 106 0.64 -9.48 12.28
CA ILE A 106 0.62 -10.61 11.36
C ILE A 106 0.46 -11.87 12.19
N ASN A 107 -0.76 -12.39 12.23
CA ASN A 107 -1.10 -13.60 12.96
C ASN A 107 -0.70 -14.86 12.17
N SER A 108 -0.88 -16.04 12.81
CA SER A 108 -0.53 -17.34 12.21
C SER A 108 -1.31 -17.65 10.93
N GLU A 109 -2.53 -17.17 10.77
CA GLU A 109 -3.33 -17.34 9.56
C GLU A 109 -2.68 -16.58 8.38
N ILE A 110 -2.31 -15.34 8.59
CA ILE A 110 -1.62 -14.51 7.58
C ILE A 110 -0.24 -15.07 7.28
N GLU A 111 0.51 -15.57 8.27
CA GLU A 111 1.79 -16.23 8.05
C GLU A 111 1.65 -17.49 7.18
N ASN A 112 0.59 -18.28 7.39
CA ASN A 112 0.29 -19.44 6.57
C ASN A 112 -0.07 -19.05 5.12
N LEU A 113 -0.94 -18.06 4.93
CA LEU A 113 -1.27 -17.54 3.60
C LEU A 113 -0.01 -17.01 2.88
N SER A 114 0.82 -16.26 3.59
CA SER A 114 2.09 -15.72 3.08
C SER A 114 3.03 -16.84 2.59
N SER A 115 3.09 -17.94 3.32
CA SER A 115 3.88 -19.12 2.93
C SER A 115 3.33 -19.81 1.68
N ILE A 116 2.00 -19.97 1.58
CA ILE A 116 1.32 -20.59 0.43
C ILE A 116 1.53 -19.74 -0.83
N GLU A 117 1.30 -18.44 -0.73
CA GLU A 117 1.41 -17.49 -1.85
C GLU A 117 2.87 -17.06 -2.12
N LYS A 118 3.83 -17.51 -1.32
CA LYS A 118 5.27 -17.16 -1.41
C LYS A 118 5.51 -15.64 -1.30
N VAL A 119 4.75 -14.99 -0.45
CA VAL A 119 4.86 -13.54 -0.18
C VAL A 119 5.84 -13.34 0.98
N PRO A 120 6.95 -12.60 0.81
CA PRO A 120 7.90 -12.36 1.89
C PRO A 120 7.32 -11.43 2.96
N ILE A 121 7.72 -11.67 4.21
CA ILE A 121 7.41 -10.82 5.36
C ILE A 121 8.71 -10.21 5.89
N PHE A 122 8.75 -8.89 6.00
CA PHE A 122 9.90 -8.13 6.51
C PHE A 122 9.57 -7.48 7.86
N ASN A 123 10.60 -7.22 8.67
CA ASN A 123 10.39 -6.52 9.93
C ASN A 123 9.85 -5.09 9.72
N ASP A 124 10.35 -4.41 8.70
CA ASP A 124 10.02 -3.03 8.36
C ASP A 124 10.27 -2.73 6.87
N ILE A 125 9.90 -1.53 6.46
CA ILE A 125 10.09 -1.08 5.07
C ILE A 125 11.57 -0.96 4.70
N LEU A 126 12.46 -0.64 5.63
CA LEU A 126 13.89 -0.54 5.38
C LEU A 126 14.48 -1.92 5.04
N SER A 127 14.09 -2.94 5.80
CA SER A 127 14.48 -4.33 5.54
C SER A 127 14.00 -4.81 4.18
N PHE A 128 12.77 -4.44 3.79
CA PHE A 128 12.26 -4.70 2.45
C PHE A 128 13.09 -3.99 1.38
N CYS A 129 13.33 -2.69 1.51
CA CYS A 129 14.10 -1.93 0.53
C CYS A 129 15.51 -2.50 0.33
N ASN A 130 16.21 -2.81 1.41
CA ASN A 130 17.54 -3.42 1.36
C ASN A 130 17.54 -4.78 0.67
N SER A 131 16.48 -5.56 0.82
CA SER A 131 16.40 -6.92 0.29
C SER A 131 15.91 -6.99 -1.15
N CYS A 132 14.97 -6.13 -1.54
CA CYS A 132 14.26 -6.24 -2.80
C CYS A 132 14.56 -5.10 -3.80
N ILE A 133 14.94 -3.92 -3.32
CA ILE A 133 15.13 -2.75 -4.17
C ILE A 133 16.63 -2.43 -4.37
N LEU A 134 17.41 -2.41 -3.30
CA LEU A 134 18.80 -1.93 -3.33
C LEU A 134 19.82 -3.02 -3.71
N LYS A 135 19.43 -4.29 -3.79
CA LYS A 135 20.30 -5.39 -4.21
C LYS A 135 20.50 -5.55 -5.72
N THR A 136 19.94 -4.67 -6.52
CA THR A 136 20.02 -4.70 -7.99
C THR A 136 21.22 -3.92 -8.55
N SER A 137 22.24 -3.79 -7.78
CA SER A 137 23.51 -3.20 -8.24
C SER A 137 24.65 -4.20 -8.14
#